data_92df0e0362237d9ff2baaef7c5cf815b
#
_entry.id   92df0e0362237d9ff2baaef7c5cf815b
#
_cell.length_a   1.000
_cell.length_b   1.000
_cell.length_c   1.000
_cell.angle_alpha   90.00
_cell.angle_beta   90.00
_cell.angle_gamma   90.00
#
_symmetry.space_group_name_H-M   'P 1'
#
loop_
_entity.id
_entity.type
_entity.pdbx_description
1 polymer ?
#
loop_
_entity_poly.entity_id
_entity_poly.type
_entity_poly.pdbx_seq_one_letter_code
_entity_poly.pdbx_strand_id
1 'polypeptide(L)' 'MTTFNIYGFGDTQITIGLEEDTEYEVYVDDVSIGGMKTNLSGKLIFSVELSENGSKVLIKKR' A
#
# COMPACT_ATOMS: atom_id res chain seq x y z
N MET A 1 -5.78 -7.04 8.06
CA MET A 1 -6.05 -5.93 7.15
C MET A 1 -5.45 -4.64 7.71
N THR A 2 -4.74 -3.91 6.89
CA THR A 2 -4.09 -2.66 7.29
C THR A 2 -4.68 -1.51 6.50
N THR A 3 -5.08 -0.45 7.18
CA THR A 3 -5.69 0.72 6.55
C THR A 3 -5.06 1.99 7.12
N PHE A 4 -4.70 2.92 6.24
CA PHE A 4 -4.14 4.20 6.66
C PHE A 4 -4.40 5.26 5.59
N ASN A 5 -4.28 6.53 5.99
CA ASN A 5 -4.45 7.68 5.09
C ASN A 5 -3.10 8.36 4.86
N ILE A 6 -2.89 8.86 3.66
CA ILE A 6 -1.68 9.55 3.27
C ILE A 6 -2.06 10.90 2.68
N TYR A 7 -1.33 11.94 3.04
CA TYR A 7 -1.54 13.31 2.57
C TYR A 7 -0.27 13.84 1.94
N GLY A 8 -0.40 14.64 0.90
CA GLY A 8 0.73 15.27 0.25
C GLY A 8 0.48 15.62 -1.21
N PHE A 9 1.57 15.75 -1.97
CA PHE A 9 1.52 16.06 -3.39
C PHE A 9 2.42 15.11 -4.19
N GLY A 10 2.00 14.81 -5.41
CA GLY A 10 2.78 14.03 -6.36
C GLY A 10 2.88 12.56 -6.00
N ASP A 11 3.81 11.88 -6.61
CA ASP A 11 4.02 10.45 -6.39
C ASP A 11 4.90 10.22 -5.16
N THR A 12 4.55 9.21 -4.38
CA THR A 12 5.37 8.81 -3.26
C THR A 12 5.54 7.31 -3.21
N GLN A 13 6.68 6.86 -2.71
CA GLN A 13 6.95 5.45 -2.50
C GLN A 13 6.66 5.11 -1.04
N ILE A 14 5.89 4.06 -0.85
CA ILE A 14 5.51 3.60 0.48
C ILE A 14 6.21 2.27 0.75
N THR A 15 6.82 2.18 1.94
CA THR A 15 7.41 0.94 2.43
C THR A 15 6.73 0.58 3.73
N ILE A 16 6.17 -0.61 3.82
CA ILE A 16 5.45 -1.05 5.01
C ILE A 16 5.91 -2.46 5.40
N GLY A 17 6.09 -2.68 6.70
CA GLY A 17 6.46 -3.98 7.24
C GLY A 17 5.22 -4.84 7.49
N LEU A 18 5.19 -6.03 6.91
CA LEU A 18 4.11 -7.00 7.03
C LEU A 18 4.71 -8.40 7.20
N GLU A 19 3.94 -9.44 6.95
CA GLU A 19 4.46 -10.81 7.00
C GLU A 19 5.40 -11.06 5.83
N GLU A 20 6.44 -11.86 6.07
CA GLU A 20 7.42 -12.23 5.04
C GLU A 20 6.79 -13.07 3.95
N ASP A 21 7.27 -12.89 2.73
CA ASP A 21 6.95 -13.74 1.58
C ASP A 21 5.44 -14.02 1.44
N THR A 22 4.63 -12.98 1.63
CA THR A 22 3.17 -13.08 1.67
C THR A 22 2.55 -12.16 0.63
N GLU A 23 1.51 -12.64 -0.06
CA GLU A 23 0.78 -11.83 -1.03
C GLU A 23 -0.30 -11.00 -0.37
N TYR A 24 -0.39 -9.75 -0.81
CA TYR A 24 -1.38 -8.79 -0.35
C TYR A 24 -2.06 -8.12 -1.54
N GLU A 25 -3.34 -7.78 -1.36
CA GLU A 25 -4.08 -6.94 -2.29
C GLU A 25 -4.05 -5.52 -1.76
N VAL A 26 -3.69 -4.57 -2.61
CA VAL A 26 -3.56 -3.16 -2.23
C VAL A 26 -4.66 -2.35 -2.92
N TYR A 27 -5.38 -1.56 -2.14
CA TYR A 27 -6.43 -0.66 -2.63
C TYR A 27 -6.06 0.77 -2.29
N VAL A 28 -6.25 1.67 -3.24
CA VAL A 28 -6.10 3.11 -3.02
C VAL A 28 -7.43 3.75 -3.36
N ASP A 29 -8.05 4.41 -2.38
CA ASP A 29 -9.38 5.01 -2.51
C ASP A 29 -10.41 4.01 -3.07
N ASP A 30 -10.41 2.80 -2.52
CA ASP A 30 -11.29 1.69 -2.88
C ASP A 30 -11.07 1.11 -4.29
N VAL A 31 -9.98 1.51 -4.94
CA VAL A 31 -9.60 0.96 -6.25
C VAL A 31 -8.42 0.03 -6.09
N SER A 32 -8.58 -1.23 -6.53
CA SER A 32 -7.49 -2.20 -6.47
C SER A 32 -6.38 -1.80 -7.44
N ILE A 33 -5.16 -1.72 -6.93
CA ILE A 33 -3.98 -1.49 -7.77
C ILE A 33 -3.19 -2.78 -8.01
N GLY A 34 -3.74 -3.90 -7.55
CA GLY A 34 -3.20 -5.22 -7.83
C GLY A 34 -2.68 -5.94 -6.61
N GLY A 35 -2.25 -7.18 -6.83
CA GLY A 35 -1.63 -7.99 -5.81
C GLY A 35 -0.14 -7.76 -5.78
N MET A 36 0.42 -7.73 -4.59
CA MET A 36 1.85 -7.53 -4.37
C MET A 36 2.33 -8.51 -3.33
N LYS A 37 3.56 -8.96 -3.49
CA LYS A 37 4.18 -9.90 -2.57
C LYS A 37 5.27 -9.19 -1.77
N THR A 38 5.28 -9.39 -0.47
CA THR A 38 6.35 -8.86 0.38
C THR A 38 7.67 -9.57 0.05
N ASN A 39 8.78 -8.90 0.34
CA ASN A 39 10.10 -9.51 0.18
C ASN A 39 10.39 -10.44 1.37
N LEU A 40 11.58 -11.03 1.39
CA LEU A 40 11.97 -11.96 2.45
C LEU A 40 12.12 -11.29 3.82
N SER A 41 12.17 -9.96 3.85
CA SER A 41 12.19 -9.19 5.10
C SER A 41 10.79 -8.76 5.54
N GLY A 42 9.76 -9.15 4.80
CA GLY A 42 8.38 -8.79 5.10
C GLY A 42 7.99 -7.37 4.70
N LYS A 43 8.77 -6.74 3.84
CA LYS A 43 8.48 -5.37 3.41
C LYS A 43 7.75 -5.33 2.09
N LEU A 44 6.69 -4.52 2.04
CA LEU A 44 5.94 -4.23 0.84
C LEU A 44 6.27 -2.82 0.40
N ILE A 45 6.66 -2.67 -0.87
CA ILE A 45 7.06 -1.38 -1.43
C ILE A 45 6.17 -1.09 -2.64
N PHE A 46 5.52 0.06 -2.65
CA PHE A 46 4.69 0.46 -3.78
C PHE A 46 4.61 1.98 -3.85
N SER A 47 4.22 2.48 -5.02
CA SER A 47 4.08 3.93 -5.25
C SER A 47 2.63 4.30 -5.38
N VAL A 48 2.25 5.44 -4.82
CA VAL A 48 0.91 6.00 -4.95
C VAL A 48 1.01 7.46 -5.34
N GLU A 49 -0.01 7.95 -6.05
CA GLU A 49 -0.16 9.37 -6.34
C GLU A 49 -0.95 10.00 -5.21
N LEU A 50 -0.35 11.00 -4.56
CA LEU A 50 -0.97 11.66 -3.43
C LEU A 50 -1.86 12.81 -3.86
N SER A 51 -2.91 13.10 -3.06
CA SER A 51 -3.78 14.25 -3.25
C SER A 51 -3.86 15.07 -1.97
N GLU A 52 -4.22 16.36 -2.11
CA GLU A 52 -4.39 17.28 -0.97
C GLU A 52 -5.44 16.77 0.00
N ASN A 53 -6.45 16.09 -0.49
CA ASN A 53 -7.54 15.58 0.32
C ASN A 53 -7.18 14.27 1.03
N GLY A 54 -5.98 13.77 0.78
CA GLY A 54 -5.53 12.50 1.31
C GLY A 54 -5.98 11.33 0.47
N SER A 55 -5.27 10.24 0.59
CA SER A 55 -5.61 8.97 -0.07
C SER A 55 -5.71 7.88 0.99
N LYS A 56 -6.76 7.08 0.91
CA LYS A 56 -6.95 5.96 1.81
C LYS A 56 -6.26 4.74 1.19
N VAL A 57 -5.36 4.14 1.94
CA VAL A 57 -4.67 2.93 1.51
C VAL A 57 -5.15 1.77 2.37
N LEU A 58 -5.57 0.70 1.71
CA LEU A 58 -6.02 -0.51 2.39
C LEU A 58 -5.21 -1.69 1.86
N ILE A 59 -4.62 -2.45 2.76
CA ILE A 59 -3.82 -3.62 2.41
C ILE A 59 -4.47 -4.84 3.06
N LYS A 60 -4.85 -5.79 2.22
CA LYS A 60 -5.56 -6.98 2.65
C LYS A 60 -4.75 -8.21 2.27
N LYS A 61 -4.51 -9.08 3.23
CA LYS A 61 -3.82 -10.36 2.99
C LYS A 61 -4.68 -11.26 2.10
N ARG A 62 -4.05 -11.83 1.10
CA ARG A 62 -4.69 -12.79 0.20
C ARG A 62 -4.82 -14.17 0.82
#